data_cf6106670744d6b89e1499882649e4b9
#
_entry.id   cf6106670744d6b89e1499882649e4b9
#
_cell.length_a   1.000
_cell.length_b   1.000
_cell.length_c   1.000
_cell.angle_alpha   90.00
_cell.angle_beta   90.00
_cell.angle_gamma   90.00
#
_symmetry.space_group_name_H-M   'P 1'
#
loop_
_entity.id
_entity.type
_entity.pdbx_description
1 polymer ?
#
loop_
_entity_poly.entity_id
_entity_poly.type
_entity_poly.pdbx_seq_one_letter_code
_entity_poly.pdbx_strand_id
1 'polypeptide(L)'
;MKFVKSVAEGNSKYAKELFTDEAVLFGYLDGELEHGSIEQFYHNVDTVPGGDNFKARVDVLLVEESLAVVRVLEEGWGNRIDFTDVLLLLKMNGEWKCVAKAYNQNSNTIQKK
;
A
#
# COMPACT_ATOMS: atom_id res chain seq x y z
N MET A 1 -6.70 5.93 -7.70
CA MET A 1 -5.77 4.79 -7.77
C MET A 1 -6.35 3.61 -7.00
N LYS A 2 -6.23 2.43 -7.56
CA LYS A 2 -6.85 1.23 -6.99
C LYS A 2 -6.34 0.88 -5.59
N PHE A 3 -5.05 1.08 -5.34
CA PHE A 3 -4.46 0.84 -4.03
C PHE A 3 -5.13 1.73 -2.98
N VAL A 4 -5.18 3.03 -3.24
CA VAL A 4 -5.76 4.00 -2.32
C VAL A 4 -7.25 3.74 -2.12
N LYS A 5 -7.94 3.43 -3.20
CA LYS A 5 -9.39 3.18 -3.14
C LYS A 5 -9.70 1.98 -2.25
N SER A 6 -8.88 0.92 -2.35
CA SER A 6 -9.07 -0.25 -1.51
C SER A 6 -8.95 0.09 -0.03
N VAL A 7 -7.93 0.87 0.34
CA VAL A 7 -7.74 1.25 1.74
C VAL A 7 -8.88 2.16 2.20
N ALA A 8 -9.20 3.17 1.41
CA ALA A 8 -10.21 4.14 1.78
C ALA A 8 -11.57 3.48 2.03
N GLU A 9 -11.93 2.50 1.20
CA GLU A 9 -13.23 1.87 1.28
C GLU A 9 -13.24 0.60 2.13
N GLY A 10 -12.05 0.12 2.55
CA GLY A 10 -11.97 -1.12 3.30
C GLY A 10 -12.36 -2.33 2.46
N ASN A 11 -11.97 -2.33 1.19
CA ASN A 11 -12.33 -3.38 0.26
C ASN A 11 -11.15 -3.72 -0.62
N SER A 12 -10.58 -4.89 -0.44
CA SER A 12 -9.38 -5.30 -1.16
C SER A 12 -9.58 -5.59 -2.64
N LYS A 13 -10.83 -5.59 -3.12
CA LYS A 13 -11.07 -6.01 -4.52
C LYS A 13 -10.35 -5.14 -5.54
N TYR A 14 -10.20 -3.85 -5.25
CA TYR A 14 -9.51 -2.95 -6.20
C TYR A 14 -8.02 -3.25 -6.23
N ALA A 15 -7.42 -3.47 -5.06
CA ALA A 15 -6.01 -3.81 -4.97
C ALA A 15 -5.72 -5.15 -5.65
N LYS A 16 -6.64 -6.09 -5.55
CA LYS A 16 -6.46 -7.40 -6.20
C LYS A 16 -6.38 -7.29 -7.71
N GLU A 17 -6.93 -6.23 -8.29
CA GLU A 17 -6.81 -5.97 -9.71
C GLU A 17 -5.44 -5.37 -10.07
N LEU A 18 -4.78 -4.77 -9.09
CA LEU A 18 -3.49 -4.12 -9.31
C LEU A 18 -2.32 -5.04 -9.06
N PHE A 19 -2.36 -5.83 -7.98
CA PHE A 19 -1.25 -6.70 -7.60
C PHE A 19 -1.32 -8.03 -8.34
N THR A 20 -0.14 -8.60 -8.64
CA THR A 20 -0.09 -9.96 -9.16
C THR A 20 -0.35 -10.93 -8.01
N ASP A 21 -0.72 -12.17 -8.36
CA ASP A 21 -0.97 -13.20 -7.35
C ASP A 21 0.27 -13.52 -6.52
N GLU A 22 1.45 -13.32 -7.10
CA GLU A 22 2.72 -13.63 -6.46
C GLU A 22 3.33 -12.43 -5.76
N ALA A 23 2.64 -11.31 -5.71
CA ALA A 23 3.17 -10.10 -5.10
C ALA A 23 3.49 -10.30 -3.63
N VAL A 24 4.50 -9.57 -3.16
CA VAL A 24 4.97 -9.67 -1.78
C VAL A 24 4.96 -8.30 -1.11
N LEU A 25 5.02 -8.33 0.21
CA LEU A 25 5.18 -7.11 0.99
C LEU A 25 6.27 -7.28 2.02
N PHE A 26 6.93 -6.16 2.36
CA PHE A 26 7.91 -6.08 3.44
C PHE A 26 7.78 -4.70 4.08
N GLY A 27 7.71 -4.67 5.41
CA GLY A 27 7.67 -3.39 6.11
C GLY A 27 7.56 -3.58 7.60
N TYR A 28 7.69 -2.51 8.33
CA TYR A 28 7.57 -2.56 9.78
C TYR A 28 6.24 -1.98 10.22
N LEU A 29 5.58 -2.68 11.14
CA LEU A 29 4.35 -2.22 11.77
C LEU A 29 4.51 -2.38 13.27
N ASP A 30 4.41 -1.26 13.98
CA ASP A 30 4.56 -1.23 15.45
C ASP A 30 5.85 -1.92 15.90
N GLY A 31 6.92 -1.70 15.13
CA GLY A 31 8.24 -2.21 15.47
C GLY A 31 8.54 -3.62 15.02
N GLU A 32 7.58 -4.31 14.40
CA GLU A 32 7.78 -5.69 13.97
C GLU A 32 7.77 -5.78 12.46
N LEU A 33 8.67 -6.58 11.91
CA LEU A 33 8.76 -6.79 10.47
C LEU A 33 7.61 -7.67 10.00
N GLU A 34 6.84 -7.15 9.05
CA GLU A 34 5.88 -7.93 8.30
C GLU A 34 6.50 -8.28 6.96
N HIS A 35 6.33 -9.52 6.52
CA HIS A 35 6.85 -9.91 5.21
C HIS A 35 6.08 -11.12 4.71
N GLY A 36 6.03 -11.26 3.40
CA GLY A 36 5.42 -12.42 2.78
C GLY A 36 4.42 -12.04 1.69
N SER A 37 3.39 -12.84 1.56
CA SER A 37 2.39 -12.69 0.51
C SER A 37 1.58 -11.41 0.68
N ILE A 38 1.22 -10.81 -0.44
CA ILE A 38 0.36 -9.63 -0.47
C ILE A 38 -1.02 -9.90 0.17
N GLU A 39 -1.37 -11.16 0.38
CA GLU A 39 -2.63 -11.52 1.02
C GLU A 39 -2.76 -10.89 2.40
N GLN A 40 -1.64 -10.66 3.09
CA GLN A 40 -1.67 -9.99 4.39
C GLN A 40 -2.23 -8.58 4.27
N PHE A 41 -1.88 -7.87 3.19
CA PHE A 41 -2.39 -6.54 2.94
C PHE A 41 -3.90 -6.58 2.69
N TYR A 42 -4.35 -7.55 1.90
CA TYR A 42 -5.78 -7.69 1.62
C TYR A 42 -6.57 -7.92 2.91
N HIS A 43 -6.04 -8.77 3.77
CA HIS A 43 -6.68 -9.04 5.06
C HIS A 43 -6.77 -7.75 5.90
N ASN A 44 -5.67 -7.00 5.95
CA ASN A 44 -5.63 -5.77 6.73
C ASN A 44 -6.63 -4.73 6.19
N VAL A 45 -6.71 -4.61 4.88
CA VAL A 45 -7.63 -3.68 4.24
C VAL A 45 -9.09 -4.05 4.56
N ASP A 46 -9.39 -5.34 4.45
CA ASP A 46 -10.77 -5.80 4.63
C ASP A 46 -11.21 -5.74 6.09
N THR A 47 -10.26 -5.79 7.04
CA THR A 47 -10.60 -5.78 8.46
C THR A 47 -10.46 -4.40 9.09
N VAL A 48 -9.60 -3.53 8.55
CA VAL A 48 -9.37 -2.19 9.09
C VAL A 48 -9.45 -1.17 7.95
N PRO A 49 -10.63 -0.62 7.69
CA PRO A 49 -10.78 0.39 6.63
C PRO A 49 -10.02 1.67 7.00
N GLY A 50 -9.79 2.50 6.01
CA GLY A 50 -9.03 3.73 6.18
C GLY A 50 -9.56 4.64 7.27
N GLY A 51 -10.88 4.78 7.34
CA GLY A 51 -11.49 5.64 8.34
C GLY A 51 -11.74 7.04 7.82
N ASP A 52 -12.40 7.85 8.65
CA ASP A 52 -12.88 9.18 8.25
C ASP A 52 -11.74 10.16 7.97
N ASN A 53 -10.59 9.95 8.61
CA ASN A 53 -9.45 10.86 8.48
C ASN A 53 -8.40 10.36 7.51
N PHE A 54 -8.69 9.30 6.79
CA PHE A 54 -7.72 8.73 5.86
C PHE A 54 -7.49 9.68 4.68
N LYS A 55 -6.21 9.96 4.41
CA LYS A 55 -5.78 10.77 3.27
C LYS A 55 -4.59 10.08 2.63
N ALA A 56 -4.47 10.25 1.33
CA ALA A 56 -3.34 9.65 0.62
C ALA A 56 -2.88 10.58 -0.49
N ARG A 57 -1.57 10.53 -0.75
CA ARG A 57 -0.96 11.24 -1.85
C ARG A 57 -0.13 10.24 -2.64
N VAL A 58 -0.28 10.27 -3.96
CA VAL A 58 0.41 9.35 -4.85
C VAL A 58 1.42 10.14 -5.69
N ASP A 59 2.67 9.71 -5.65
CA ASP A 59 3.75 10.31 -6.44
C ASP A 59 4.40 9.23 -7.29
N VAL A 60 4.47 9.46 -8.59
CA VAL A 60 5.21 8.58 -9.49
C VAL A 60 6.66 9.00 -9.46
N LEU A 61 7.54 8.13 -8.97
CA LEU A 61 8.95 8.46 -8.80
C LEU A 61 9.80 8.09 -10.01
N LEU A 62 9.39 7.06 -10.73
CA LEU A 62 10.14 6.57 -11.88
C LEU A 62 9.17 5.87 -12.82
N VAL A 63 9.30 6.15 -14.13
CA VAL A 63 8.58 5.39 -15.15
C VAL A 63 9.55 5.13 -16.29
N GLU A 64 9.70 3.86 -16.63
CA GLU A 64 10.45 3.43 -17.79
C GLU A 64 9.54 2.55 -18.63
N GLU A 65 10.08 1.95 -19.67
CA GLU A 65 9.24 1.21 -20.62
C GLU A 65 8.40 0.15 -19.95
N SER A 66 8.99 -0.62 -19.04
CA SER A 66 8.29 -1.72 -18.40
C SER A 66 8.37 -1.70 -16.87
N LEU A 67 8.92 -0.64 -16.29
CA LEU A 67 9.12 -0.54 -14.85
C LEU A 67 8.63 0.80 -14.33
N ALA A 68 7.93 0.78 -13.20
CA ALA A 68 7.53 2.02 -12.53
C ALA A 68 7.68 1.87 -11.04
N VAL A 69 7.98 3.00 -10.37
CA VAL A 69 8.07 3.07 -8.92
C VAL A 69 7.13 4.18 -8.47
N VAL A 70 6.25 3.85 -7.54
CA VAL A 70 5.23 4.79 -7.06
C VAL A 70 5.34 4.86 -5.55
N ARG A 71 5.30 6.09 -5.01
CA ARG A 71 5.25 6.31 -3.57
C ARG A 71 3.84 6.72 -3.20
N VAL A 72 3.30 6.10 -2.15
CA VAL A 72 2.00 6.49 -1.60
C VAL A 72 2.22 6.92 -0.16
N LEU A 73 1.91 8.16 0.14
CA LEU A 73 1.93 8.67 1.51
C LEU A 73 0.53 8.53 2.05
N GLU A 74 0.38 7.81 3.14
CA GLU A 74 -0.92 7.57 3.76
C GLU A 74 -0.95 8.16 5.15
N GLU A 75 -2.02 8.90 5.45
CA GLU A 75 -2.23 9.47 6.77
C GLU A 75 -3.52 8.95 7.34
N GLY A 76 -3.48 8.54 8.60
CA GLY A 76 -4.68 8.23 9.35
C GLY A 76 -5.37 6.94 8.98
N TRP A 77 -4.65 5.95 8.51
CA TRP A 77 -5.26 4.65 8.25
C TRP A 77 -5.78 4.08 9.55
N GLY A 78 -7.06 3.73 9.58
CA GLY A 78 -7.72 3.25 10.78
C GLY A 78 -7.80 4.32 11.86
N ASN A 79 -7.69 5.60 11.45
CA ASN A 79 -7.63 6.75 12.35
C ASN A 79 -6.42 6.70 13.28
N ARG A 80 -5.38 5.98 12.91
CA ARG A 80 -4.27 5.72 13.82
C ARG A 80 -2.88 5.82 13.19
N ILE A 81 -2.69 5.30 11.98
CA ILE A 81 -1.33 5.07 11.47
C ILE A 81 -1.07 5.82 10.18
N ASP A 82 0.13 6.40 10.09
CA ASP A 82 0.64 7.01 8.87
C ASP A 82 1.72 6.11 8.30
N PHE A 83 1.71 5.94 6.99
CA PHE A 83 2.68 5.11 6.28
C PHE A 83 3.27 5.84 5.09
N THR A 84 4.49 5.45 4.74
CA THR A 84 5.04 5.68 3.40
C THR A 84 5.13 4.31 2.75
N ASP A 85 4.42 4.13 1.66
CA ASP A 85 4.49 2.89 0.88
C ASP A 85 5.21 3.16 -0.42
N VAL A 86 6.04 2.20 -0.85
CA VAL A 86 6.64 2.22 -2.17
C VAL A 86 6.17 0.99 -2.92
N LEU A 87 5.62 1.21 -4.10
CA LEU A 87 5.09 0.15 -4.95
C LEU A 87 6.01 -0.03 -6.15
N LEU A 88 6.37 -1.26 -6.44
CA LEU A 88 7.16 -1.62 -7.61
C LEU A 88 6.21 -2.25 -8.62
N LEU A 89 6.15 -1.67 -9.83
CA LEU A 89 5.23 -2.12 -10.86
C LEU A 89 5.98 -2.53 -12.10
N LEU A 90 5.46 -3.54 -12.76
CA LEU A 90 5.95 -3.97 -14.07
C LEU A 90 4.80 -3.95 -15.06
N LYS A 91 5.13 -3.64 -16.31
CA LYS A 91 4.13 -3.68 -17.37
C LYS A 91 4.11 -5.09 -17.94
N MET A 92 2.98 -5.75 -17.77
CA MET A 92 2.79 -7.14 -18.17
C MET A 92 1.59 -7.21 -19.09
N ASN A 93 1.80 -7.70 -20.30
CA ASN A 93 0.71 -7.84 -21.29
C ASN A 93 -0.04 -6.53 -21.49
N GLY A 94 0.71 -5.41 -21.50
CA GLY A 94 0.11 -4.11 -21.72
C GLY A 94 -0.50 -3.45 -20.49
N GLU A 95 -0.43 -4.10 -19.34
CA GLU A 95 -1.01 -3.58 -18.10
C GLU A 95 0.04 -3.42 -17.03
N TRP A 96 -0.05 -2.33 -16.26
CA TRP A 96 0.81 -2.12 -15.12
C TRP A 96 0.30 -2.95 -13.95
N LYS A 97 1.17 -3.82 -13.41
CA LYS A 97 0.85 -4.66 -12.25
C LYS A 97 1.88 -4.45 -11.17
N CYS A 98 1.44 -4.42 -9.94
CA CYS A 98 2.33 -4.27 -8.80
C CYS A 98 2.82 -5.64 -8.36
N VAL A 99 4.15 -5.77 -8.21
CA VAL A 99 4.78 -7.03 -7.84
C VAL A 99 5.29 -7.03 -6.42
N ALA A 100 5.46 -5.84 -5.82
CA ALA A 100 5.98 -5.76 -4.45
C ALA A 100 5.61 -4.42 -3.85
N LYS A 101 5.37 -4.43 -2.53
CA LYS A 101 5.21 -3.20 -1.78
C LYS A 101 6.09 -3.26 -0.54
N ALA A 102 6.78 -2.15 -0.27
CA ALA A 102 7.54 -2.01 0.96
C ALA A 102 7.02 -0.77 1.67
N TYR A 103 7.07 -0.75 2.98
CA TYR A 103 6.48 0.38 3.69
C TYR A 103 7.21 0.68 4.98
N ASN A 104 7.07 1.95 5.38
CA ASN A 104 7.60 2.49 6.61
C ASN A 104 6.44 3.12 7.38
N GLN A 105 6.30 2.73 8.63
CA GLN A 105 5.35 3.39 9.53
C GLN A 105 5.99 4.67 10.01
N ASN A 106 5.31 5.78 9.80
CA ASN A 106 5.91 7.07 10.08
C ASN A 106 5.82 7.41 11.56
N SER A 107 6.84 8.12 12.04
CA SER A 107 7.00 8.35 13.48
C SER A 107 5.92 9.21 14.11
N ASN A 108 5.15 9.90 13.30
CA ASN A 108 4.07 10.74 13.81
C ASN A 108 2.80 9.97 14.10
N THR A 109 2.84 8.67 14.03
CA THR A 109 1.65 7.89 14.21
C THR A 109 1.39 7.65 15.68
N ILE A 110 1.14 6.44 16.06
CA ILE A 110 0.60 6.08 17.36
C ILE A 110 1.29 6.67 18.57
N GLN A 111 2.58 6.95 18.47
CA GLN A 111 3.31 7.46 19.60
C GLN A 111 3.19 8.94 19.75
N LYS A 112 2.60 9.56 18.79
CA LYS A 112 2.45 10.98 18.87
C LYS A 112 1.45 11.29 19.95
N LYS A 113 1.88 11.84 20.93
CA LYS A 113 0.93 12.08 21.99
C LYS A 113 1.27 13.26 22.73
#